data_899c5bb36053823d3a5383ada3d5a45c
#
_entry.id   899c5bb36053823d3a5383ada3d5a45c
#
_cell.length_a   1.000
_cell.length_b   1.000
_cell.length_c   1.000
_cell.angle_alpha   90.00
_cell.angle_beta   90.00
_cell.angle_gamma   90.00
#
_symmetry.space_group_name_H-M   'P 1'
#
loop_
_entity.id
_entity.type
_entity.pdbx_description
1 polymer ?
#
loop_
_entity_poly.entity_id
_entity_poly.type
_entity_poly.pdbx_seq_one_letter_code
_entity_poly.pdbx_strand_id
1 'polypeptide(L)'
;MTRNLAQLRAGQWWRIITPVLVQPDGWGQLVFNLLGVTVVGAALEHRTSRAAWILTYLLGGVGGIAAASAWQPADLGGGSSDAVAALIGALTLLLAAENHDHHDRNDPGGSRPWAAWPAQVYCVFFAGYLTALDLGGVWWSILAGDATIAAFFIARRALTPTGVTRACLLLVGAAGVTMTAQQDGHGLGIIAGAAIASLILLRRHALTARSTRCHVPTSHIR
;
A
#
# COMPACT_ATOMS: atom_id res chain seq x y z
N MET A 1 -20.59 15.00 -1.52
CA MET A 1 -20.36 13.70 -2.17
C MET A 1 -19.59 12.72 -1.28
N THR A 2 -19.57 12.95 0.02
CA THR A 2 -19.01 12.06 1.04
C THR A 2 -19.78 10.75 1.14
N ARG A 3 -19.18 9.71 1.75
CA ARG A 3 -19.88 8.45 2.04
C ARG A 3 -21.08 8.74 2.94
N ASN A 4 -22.19 8.06 2.69
CA ASN A 4 -23.41 8.15 3.48
C ASN A 4 -24.25 6.90 3.23
N LEU A 5 -24.31 6.01 4.22
CA LEU A 5 -24.98 4.72 4.07
C LEU A 5 -26.50 4.85 3.83
N ALA A 6 -27.16 5.83 4.46
CA ALA A 6 -28.59 6.03 4.26
C ALA A 6 -28.91 6.44 2.81
N GLN A 7 -28.12 7.33 2.23
CA GLN A 7 -28.28 7.75 0.84
C GLN A 7 -27.85 6.65 -0.15
N LEU A 8 -26.87 5.83 0.22
CA LEU A 8 -26.48 4.65 -0.56
C LEU A 8 -27.63 3.65 -0.65
N ARG A 9 -28.30 3.37 0.48
CA ARG A 9 -29.50 2.51 0.54
C ARG A 9 -30.70 3.12 -0.22
N ALA A 10 -30.74 4.43 -0.34
CA ALA A 10 -31.72 5.14 -1.16
C ALA A 10 -31.37 5.15 -2.67
N GLY A 11 -30.41 4.34 -3.12
CA GLY A 11 -30.04 4.16 -4.51
C GLY A 11 -28.93 5.07 -5.03
N GLN A 12 -28.28 5.88 -4.19
CA GLN A 12 -27.16 6.74 -4.59
C GLN A 12 -25.83 5.94 -4.58
N TRP A 13 -25.73 4.90 -5.39
CA TRP A 13 -24.59 3.95 -5.43
C TRP A 13 -23.24 4.61 -5.78
N TRP A 14 -23.23 5.76 -6.48
CA TRP A 14 -22.01 6.51 -6.78
C TRP A 14 -21.29 6.98 -5.52
N ARG A 15 -21.94 6.99 -4.36
CA ARG A 15 -21.34 7.34 -3.08
C ARG A 15 -20.37 6.30 -2.52
N ILE A 16 -20.16 5.20 -3.21
CA ILE A 16 -19.05 4.27 -2.94
C ILE A 16 -17.80 4.73 -3.68
N ILE A 17 -17.94 5.37 -4.84
CA ILE A 17 -16.83 5.74 -5.72
C ILE A 17 -16.43 7.21 -5.50
N THR A 18 -17.39 8.11 -5.50
CA THR A 18 -17.13 9.56 -5.43
C THR A 18 -16.38 10.02 -4.17
N PRO A 19 -16.53 9.38 -2.99
CA PRO A 19 -15.76 9.78 -1.82
C PRO A 19 -14.24 9.65 -1.99
N VAL A 20 -13.77 8.74 -2.86
CA VAL A 20 -12.33 8.62 -3.17
C VAL A 20 -11.77 9.90 -3.80
N LEU A 21 -12.61 10.70 -4.47
CA LEU A 21 -12.20 11.93 -5.16
C LEU A 21 -12.42 13.20 -4.32
N VAL A 22 -13.17 13.09 -3.21
CA VAL A 22 -13.52 14.22 -2.35
C VAL A 22 -12.61 14.23 -1.13
N GLN A 23 -12.11 15.40 -0.75
CA GLN A 23 -11.25 15.59 0.42
C GLN A 23 -12.00 16.42 1.47
N PRO A 24 -12.86 15.79 2.31
CA PRO A 24 -13.74 16.52 3.23
C PRO A 24 -12.99 17.26 4.34
N ASP A 25 -11.79 16.78 4.72
CA ASP A 25 -10.97 17.36 5.78
C ASP A 25 -10.06 18.50 5.27
N GLY A 26 -10.32 18.98 4.06
CA GLY A 26 -9.69 20.17 3.49
C GLY A 26 -8.30 19.97 2.92
N TRP A 27 -7.55 21.08 2.87
CA TRP A 27 -6.26 21.15 2.18
C TRP A 27 -5.19 20.22 2.77
N GLY A 28 -5.19 20.01 4.08
CA GLY A 28 -4.25 19.11 4.74
C GLY A 28 -4.37 17.67 4.23
N GLN A 29 -5.59 17.16 4.18
CA GLN A 29 -5.88 15.83 3.65
C GLN A 29 -5.53 15.74 2.15
N LEU A 30 -5.86 16.77 1.37
CA LEU A 30 -5.54 16.81 -0.06
C LEU A 30 -4.04 16.73 -0.29
N VAL A 31 -3.25 17.58 0.37
CA VAL A 31 -1.78 17.60 0.21
C VAL A 31 -1.16 16.27 0.65
N PHE A 32 -1.61 15.74 1.79
CA PHE A 32 -1.16 14.45 2.29
C PHE A 32 -1.43 13.32 1.28
N ASN A 33 -2.64 13.23 0.76
CA ASN A 33 -3.00 12.21 -0.22
C ASN A 33 -2.28 12.38 -1.56
N LEU A 34 -2.13 13.62 -2.06
CA LEU A 34 -1.36 13.90 -3.28
C LEU A 34 0.10 13.50 -3.15
N LEU A 35 0.72 13.76 -1.98
CA LEU A 35 2.07 13.31 -1.71
C LEU A 35 2.17 11.79 -1.75
N GLY A 36 1.23 11.08 -1.14
CA GLY A 36 1.15 9.63 -1.17
C GLY A 36 1.01 9.07 -2.58
N VAL A 37 0.05 9.60 -3.36
CA VAL A 37 -0.14 9.19 -4.76
C VAL A 37 1.11 9.46 -5.58
N THR A 38 1.77 10.61 -5.38
CA THR A 38 2.96 10.98 -6.14
C THR A 38 4.15 10.10 -5.77
N VAL A 39 4.46 9.95 -4.49
CA VAL A 39 5.69 9.28 -4.04
C VAL A 39 5.53 7.76 -4.06
N VAL A 40 4.46 7.25 -3.44
CA VAL A 40 4.19 5.80 -3.39
C VAL A 40 3.68 5.31 -4.74
N GLY A 41 2.77 6.06 -5.35
CA GLY A 41 2.20 5.73 -6.64
C GLY A 41 3.25 5.66 -7.75
N ALA A 42 4.16 6.64 -7.85
CA ALA A 42 5.26 6.59 -8.81
C ALA A 42 6.18 5.39 -8.57
N ALA A 43 6.56 5.12 -7.30
CA ALA A 43 7.38 3.98 -6.96
C ALA A 43 6.71 2.63 -7.33
N LEU A 44 5.40 2.53 -7.21
CA LEU A 44 4.62 1.35 -7.59
C LEU A 44 4.46 1.24 -9.12
N GLU A 45 4.21 2.36 -9.83
CA GLU A 45 4.07 2.37 -11.29
C GLU A 45 5.34 1.87 -11.99
N HIS A 46 6.52 2.21 -11.49
CA HIS A 46 7.79 1.68 -12.00
C HIS A 46 7.93 0.14 -11.85
N ARG A 47 7.12 -0.48 -11.00
CA ARG A 47 7.18 -1.92 -10.67
C ARG A 47 6.01 -2.72 -11.21
N THR A 48 4.97 -2.05 -11.68
CA THR A 48 3.74 -2.69 -12.15
C THR A 48 3.29 -2.10 -13.48
N SER A 49 2.26 -2.67 -14.09
CA SER A 49 1.60 -2.02 -15.24
C SER A 49 0.69 -0.89 -14.75
N ARG A 50 0.46 0.12 -15.59
CA ARG A 50 -0.51 1.19 -15.32
C ARG A 50 -1.90 0.66 -14.95
N ALA A 51 -2.34 -0.40 -15.62
CA ALA A 51 -3.61 -1.05 -15.32
C ALA A 51 -3.63 -1.64 -13.89
N ALA A 52 -2.56 -2.32 -13.49
CA ALA A 52 -2.44 -2.86 -12.12
C ALA A 52 -2.39 -1.74 -11.08
N TRP A 53 -1.69 -0.64 -11.36
CA TRP A 53 -1.67 0.54 -10.50
C TRP A 53 -3.07 1.13 -10.31
N ILE A 54 -3.79 1.40 -11.43
CA ILE A 54 -5.15 1.96 -11.40
C ILE A 54 -6.10 1.02 -10.65
N LEU A 55 -6.03 -0.28 -10.90
CA LEU A 55 -6.86 -1.27 -10.22
C LEU A 55 -6.57 -1.30 -8.71
N THR A 56 -5.30 -1.24 -8.30
CA THR A 56 -4.93 -1.19 -6.89
C THR A 56 -5.51 0.05 -6.21
N TYR A 57 -5.36 1.22 -6.84
CA TYR A 57 -5.89 2.47 -6.33
C TYR A 57 -7.43 2.45 -6.21
N LEU A 58 -8.11 2.06 -7.28
CA LEU A 58 -9.59 2.08 -7.30
C LEU A 58 -10.20 1.00 -6.41
N LEU A 59 -9.71 -0.24 -6.49
CA LEU A 59 -10.26 -1.34 -5.69
C LEU A 59 -9.99 -1.14 -4.20
N GLY A 60 -8.78 -0.65 -3.85
CA GLY A 60 -8.46 -0.33 -2.48
C GLY A 60 -9.29 0.82 -1.93
N GLY A 61 -9.41 1.92 -2.69
CA GLY A 61 -10.21 3.08 -2.29
C GLY A 61 -11.70 2.75 -2.15
N VAL A 62 -12.28 2.09 -3.16
CA VAL A 62 -13.70 1.67 -3.11
C VAL A 62 -13.93 0.63 -2.02
N GLY A 63 -13.01 -0.33 -1.84
CA GLY A 63 -13.10 -1.34 -0.78
C GLY A 63 -13.04 -0.73 0.61
N GLY A 64 -12.12 0.19 0.86
CA GLY A 64 -12.00 0.92 2.13
C GLY A 64 -13.26 1.74 2.43
N ILE A 65 -13.75 2.52 1.46
CA ILE A 65 -14.99 3.29 1.59
C ILE A 65 -16.20 2.38 1.87
N ALA A 66 -16.33 1.26 1.17
CA ALA A 66 -17.42 0.31 1.38
C ALA A 66 -17.39 -0.29 2.78
N ALA A 67 -16.23 -0.72 3.24
CA ALA A 67 -16.03 -1.27 4.57
C ALA A 67 -16.31 -0.23 5.66
N ALA A 68 -15.72 0.94 5.56
CA ALA A 68 -15.95 2.02 6.49
C ALA A 68 -17.43 2.45 6.54
N SER A 69 -18.14 2.41 5.41
CA SER A 69 -19.60 2.66 5.37
C SER A 69 -20.40 1.58 6.08
N ALA A 70 -19.92 0.31 6.05
CA ALA A 70 -20.57 -0.79 6.73
C ALA A 70 -20.32 -0.77 8.24
N TRP A 71 -19.09 -0.46 8.66
CA TRP A 71 -18.66 -0.45 10.06
C TRP A 71 -19.07 0.79 10.81
N GLN A 72 -19.07 1.95 10.15
CA GLN A 72 -19.35 3.27 10.73
C GLN A 72 -20.45 3.97 9.93
N PRO A 73 -21.70 3.48 9.99
CA PRO A 73 -22.80 3.92 9.12
C PRO A 73 -23.22 5.38 9.36
N ALA A 74 -22.93 5.94 10.52
CA ALA A 74 -23.26 7.33 10.88
C ALA A 74 -22.17 8.32 10.42
N ASP A 75 -20.99 7.85 10.06
CA ASP A 75 -19.88 8.70 9.68
C ASP A 75 -19.97 9.13 8.21
N LEU A 76 -19.68 10.41 7.96
CA LEU A 76 -19.74 11.07 6.66
C LEU A 76 -18.33 11.35 6.13
N GLY A 77 -17.48 10.34 6.11
CA GLY A 77 -16.10 10.45 5.67
C GLY A 77 -15.92 10.45 4.15
N GLY A 78 -14.68 10.51 3.74
CA GLY A 78 -14.23 10.45 2.35
C GLY A 78 -12.74 10.75 2.26
N GLY A 79 -12.21 10.62 1.07
CA GLY A 79 -10.80 10.88 0.80
C GLY A 79 -10.17 9.75 0.01
N SER A 80 -9.08 10.08 -0.66
CA SER A 80 -8.29 9.08 -1.39
C SER A 80 -7.32 8.31 -0.49
N SER A 81 -7.35 8.54 0.81
CA SER A 81 -6.42 7.91 1.77
C SER A 81 -6.55 6.39 1.82
N ASP A 82 -7.77 5.83 1.69
CA ASP A 82 -7.97 4.38 1.55
C ASP A 82 -7.29 3.82 0.29
N ALA A 83 -7.35 4.57 -0.82
CA ALA A 83 -6.68 4.21 -2.06
C ALA A 83 -5.15 4.32 -1.93
N VAL A 84 -4.65 5.35 -1.26
CA VAL A 84 -3.22 5.50 -0.93
C VAL A 84 -2.76 4.36 -0.03
N ALA A 85 -3.56 3.96 0.95
CA ALA A 85 -3.30 2.81 1.81
C ALA A 85 -3.11 1.52 0.99
N ALA A 86 -3.92 1.32 -0.06
CA ALA A 86 -3.75 0.18 -0.96
C ALA A 86 -2.45 0.24 -1.78
N LEU A 87 -2.06 1.43 -2.27
CA LEU A 87 -0.77 1.59 -2.94
C LEU A 87 0.40 1.27 -1.98
N ILE A 88 0.29 1.67 -0.71
CA ILE A 88 1.28 1.38 0.35
C ILE A 88 1.39 -0.13 0.58
N GLY A 89 0.27 -0.82 0.77
CA GLY A 89 0.25 -2.27 0.97
C GLY A 89 0.87 -3.03 -0.22
N ALA A 90 0.53 -2.63 -1.45
CA ALA A 90 1.09 -3.22 -2.65
C ALA A 90 2.59 -2.95 -2.78
N LEU A 91 3.03 -1.71 -2.62
CA LEU A 91 4.43 -1.34 -2.76
C LEU A 91 5.33 -2.05 -1.75
N THR A 92 4.95 -2.06 -0.48
CA THR A 92 5.77 -2.67 0.58
C THR A 92 5.96 -4.17 0.36
N LEU A 93 4.94 -4.87 -0.11
CA LEU A 93 5.05 -6.30 -0.43
C LEU A 93 5.93 -6.55 -1.66
N LEU A 94 5.77 -5.77 -2.73
CA LEU A 94 6.61 -5.91 -3.93
C LEU A 94 8.07 -5.61 -3.64
N LEU A 95 8.38 -4.57 -2.86
CA LEU A 95 9.75 -4.26 -2.45
C LEU A 95 10.36 -5.38 -1.62
N ALA A 96 9.59 -6.02 -0.74
CA ALA A 96 10.07 -7.14 0.06
C ALA A 96 10.39 -8.36 -0.80
N ALA A 97 9.56 -8.66 -1.80
CA ALA A 97 9.77 -9.76 -2.73
C ALA A 97 10.99 -9.51 -3.64
N GLU A 98 11.11 -8.30 -4.23
CA GLU A 98 12.23 -7.94 -5.08
C GLU A 98 13.59 -8.04 -4.35
N ASN A 99 13.66 -7.58 -3.11
CA ASN A 99 14.88 -7.66 -2.31
C ASN A 99 15.25 -9.08 -1.92
N HIS A 100 14.28 -9.98 -1.80
CA HIS A 100 14.56 -11.41 -1.58
C HIS A 100 15.21 -12.03 -2.80
N ASP A 101 14.64 -11.78 -3.99
CA ASP A 101 15.15 -12.34 -5.26
C ASP A 101 16.56 -11.83 -5.62
N HIS A 102 16.88 -10.56 -5.29
CA HIS A 102 18.22 -10.00 -5.52
C HIS A 102 19.28 -10.58 -4.57
N HIS A 103 18.90 -10.85 -3.32
CA HIS A 103 19.81 -11.45 -2.36
C HIS A 103 20.24 -12.86 -2.80
N ASP A 104 19.30 -13.63 -3.35
CA ASP A 104 19.56 -15.01 -3.80
C ASP A 104 20.39 -15.07 -5.10
N ARG A 105 20.37 -14.01 -5.92
CA ARG A 105 21.08 -13.98 -7.22
C ARG A 105 22.48 -13.39 -7.19
N ASN A 106 22.93 -12.81 -6.08
CA ASN A 106 24.21 -12.10 -5.97
C ASN A 106 24.45 -11.09 -7.14
N ASP A 107 23.39 -10.42 -7.62
CA ASP A 107 23.45 -9.51 -8.76
C ASP A 107 23.86 -8.09 -8.33
N PRO A 108 25.11 -7.66 -8.61
CA PRO A 108 25.59 -6.33 -8.23
C PRO A 108 24.98 -5.18 -9.08
N GLY A 109 24.31 -5.51 -10.19
CA GLY A 109 23.73 -4.53 -11.14
C GLY A 109 22.23 -4.33 -11.03
N GLY A 110 21.53 -5.08 -10.16
CA GLY A 110 20.07 -4.96 -9.98
C GLY A 110 19.60 -3.57 -9.58
N SER A 111 18.39 -3.23 -9.95
CA SER A 111 17.76 -1.94 -9.61
C SER A 111 17.88 -1.68 -8.11
N ARG A 112 18.57 -0.60 -7.76
CA ARG A 112 18.93 -0.28 -6.37
C ARG A 112 17.67 -0.08 -5.52
N PRO A 113 17.34 -1.00 -4.58
CA PRO A 113 16.11 -0.91 -3.76
C PRO A 113 16.02 0.40 -2.96
N TRP A 114 17.18 1.03 -2.69
CA TRP A 114 17.26 2.30 -1.99
C TRP A 114 16.67 3.48 -2.78
N ALA A 115 16.48 3.37 -4.10
CA ALA A 115 15.80 4.41 -4.88
C ALA A 115 14.34 4.63 -4.46
N ALA A 116 13.75 3.65 -3.75
CA ALA A 116 12.39 3.75 -3.22
C ALA A 116 12.33 4.32 -1.77
N TRP A 117 13.44 4.76 -1.18
CA TRP A 117 13.44 5.22 0.21
C TRP A 117 12.44 6.35 0.52
N PRO A 118 12.17 7.34 -0.37
CA PRO A 118 11.18 8.36 -0.06
C PRO A 118 9.78 7.76 0.08
N ALA A 119 9.46 6.78 -0.78
CA ALA A 119 8.19 6.06 -0.69
C ALA A 119 8.12 5.20 0.59
N GLN A 120 9.21 4.55 0.99
CA GLN A 120 9.26 3.80 2.24
C GLN A 120 9.07 4.71 3.47
N VAL A 121 9.69 5.90 3.48
CA VAL A 121 9.47 6.90 4.54
C VAL A 121 8.01 7.29 4.62
N TYR A 122 7.37 7.57 3.48
CA TYR A 122 5.94 7.87 3.47
C TYR A 122 5.11 6.68 3.99
N CYS A 123 5.42 5.45 3.58
CA CYS A 123 4.70 4.25 4.03
C CYS A 123 4.77 4.07 5.56
N VAL A 124 5.95 4.23 6.15
CA VAL A 124 6.10 4.06 7.62
C VAL A 124 5.47 5.22 8.38
N PHE A 125 5.58 6.46 7.85
CA PHE A 125 4.89 7.61 8.43
C PHE A 125 3.38 7.42 8.42
N PHE A 126 2.81 7.07 7.26
CA PHE A 126 1.37 6.82 7.11
C PHE A 126 0.88 5.76 8.09
N ALA A 127 1.61 4.63 8.17
CA ALA A 127 1.27 3.55 9.08
C ALA A 127 1.26 4.00 10.55
N GLY A 128 2.31 4.68 11.01
CA GLY A 128 2.40 5.19 12.37
C GLY A 128 1.38 6.27 12.67
N TYR A 129 1.24 7.24 11.76
CA TYR A 129 0.32 8.37 11.91
C TYR A 129 -1.14 7.91 12.04
N LEU A 130 -1.64 7.12 11.09
CA LEU A 130 -3.06 6.72 11.10
C LEU A 130 -3.37 5.74 12.22
N THR A 131 -2.50 4.75 12.49
CA THR A 131 -2.73 3.84 13.63
C THR A 131 -2.83 4.60 14.95
N ALA A 132 -2.00 5.61 15.15
CA ALA A 132 -2.05 6.41 16.38
C ALA A 132 -3.22 7.42 16.40
N LEU A 133 -3.69 7.87 15.23
CA LEU A 133 -4.86 8.73 15.12
C LEU A 133 -6.11 8.03 15.66
N ASP A 134 -6.29 6.77 15.30
CA ASP A 134 -7.39 5.93 15.79
C ASP A 134 -7.31 5.64 17.30
N LEU A 135 -6.09 5.58 17.85
CA LEU A 135 -5.86 5.25 19.27
C LEU A 135 -5.87 6.45 20.20
N GLY A 136 -5.39 7.61 19.77
CA GLY A 136 -5.09 8.70 20.68
C GLY A 136 -5.27 10.12 20.15
N GLY A 137 -5.73 10.27 18.89
CA GLY A 137 -5.96 11.57 18.27
C GLY A 137 -4.71 12.25 17.69
N VAL A 138 -4.90 13.47 17.17
CA VAL A 138 -3.95 14.17 16.26
C VAL A 138 -2.53 14.34 16.84
N TRP A 139 -2.39 14.69 18.09
CA TRP A 139 -1.05 14.92 18.68
C TRP A 139 -0.23 13.63 18.77
N TRP A 140 -0.86 12.54 19.19
CA TRP A 140 -0.23 11.22 19.24
C TRP A 140 0.11 10.69 17.84
N SER A 141 -0.72 11.00 16.85
CA SER A 141 -0.46 10.57 15.48
C SER A 141 0.76 11.28 14.87
N ILE A 142 0.93 12.58 15.11
CA ILE A 142 2.13 13.30 14.67
C ILE A 142 3.38 12.70 15.32
N LEU A 143 3.38 12.52 16.65
CA LEU A 143 4.51 11.93 17.37
C LEU A 143 4.83 10.51 16.89
N ALA A 144 3.83 9.68 16.67
CA ALA A 144 4.02 8.33 16.18
C ALA A 144 4.54 8.30 14.74
N GLY A 145 4.03 9.15 13.86
CA GLY A 145 4.52 9.31 12.50
C GLY A 145 6.00 9.72 12.48
N ASP A 146 6.37 10.72 13.25
CA ASP A 146 7.76 11.17 13.36
C ASP A 146 8.67 10.09 13.97
N ALA A 147 8.19 9.37 14.98
CA ALA A 147 8.93 8.27 15.60
C ALA A 147 9.18 7.13 14.60
N THR A 148 8.21 6.80 13.73
CA THR A 148 8.41 5.79 12.68
C THR A 148 9.42 6.24 11.62
N ILE A 149 9.45 7.53 11.26
CA ILE A 149 10.49 8.09 10.39
C ILE A 149 11.88 7.97 11.05
N ALA A 150 12.00 8.36 12.31
CA ALA A 150 13.26 8.26 13.05
C ALA A 150 13.74 6.80 13.12
N ALA A 151 12.84 5.87 13.47
CA ALA A 151 13.12 4.44 13.50
C ALA A 151 13.56 3.90 12.12
N PHE A 152 12.94 4.36 11.02
CA PHE A 152 13.35 4.00 9.67
C PHE A 152 14.79 4.43 9.37
N PHE A 153 15.18 5.67 9.70
CA PHE A 153 16.55 6.13 9.47
C PHE A 153 17.58 5.42 10.35
N ILE A 154 17.21 5.06 11.59
CA ILE A 154 18.06 4.23 12.46
C ILE A 154 18.21 2.83 11.85
N ALA A 155 17.11 2.21 11.43
CA ALA A 155 17.12 0.88 10.81
C ALA A 155 17.97 0.86 9.53
N ARG A 156 17.92 1.92 8.71
CA ARG A 156 18.77 2.02 7.50
C ARG A 156 20.27 2.06 7.79
N ARG A 157 20.67 2.48 8.98
CA ARG A 157 22.09 2.48 9.40
C ARG A 157 22.51 1.14 10.00
N ALA A 158 21.58 0.43 10.62
CA ALA A 158 21.84 -0.79 11.40
C ALA A 158 21.57 -2.08 10.61
N LEU A 159 20.66 -2.05 9.63
CA LEU A 159 20.19 -3.23 8.91
C LEU A 159 20.64 -3.22 7.45
N THR A 160 20.66 -4.41 6.84
CA THR A 160 20.78 -4.56 5.39
C THR A 160 19.57 -3.97 4.66
N PRO A 161 19.67 -3.60 3.37
CA PRO A 161 18.52 -3.14 2.58
C PRO A 161 17.31 -4.08 2.64
N THR A 162 17.55 -5.38 2.59
CA THR A 162 16.51 -6.42 2.75
C THR A 162 15.90 -6.38 4.15
N GLY A 163 16.72 -6.20 5.20
CA GLY A 163 16.24 -6.06 6.58
C GLY A 163 15.33 -4.85 6.76
N VAL A 164 15.70 -3.70 6.20
CA VAL A 164 14.87 -2.47 6.23
C VAL A 164 13.53 -2.69 5.55
N THR A 165 13.53 -3.29 4.35
CA THR A 165 12.29 -3.51 3.59
C THR A 165 11.36 -4.50 4.31
N ARG A 166 11.92 -5.56 4.92
CA ARG A 166 11.14 -6.50 5.75
C ARG A 166 10.56 -5.81 6.99
N ALA A 167 11.32 -4.95 7.64
CA ALA A 167 10.83 -4.16 8.79
C ALA A 167 9.67 -3.23 8.37
N CYS A 168 9.80 -2.55 7.22
CA CYS A 168 8.71 -1.73 6.67
C CYS A 168 7.47 -2.58 6.37
N LEU A 169 7.62 -3.76 5.75
CA LEU A 169 6.49 -4.66 5.47
C LEU A 169 5.80 -5.12 6.75
N LEU A 170 6.56 -5.49 7.77
CA LEU A 170 6.00 -5.91 9.06
C LEU A 170 5.26 -4.77 9.75
N LEU A 171 5.84 -3.56 9.75
CA LEU A 171 5.19 -2.38 10.34
C LEU A 171 3.89 -2.03 9.62
N VAL A 172 3.92 -1.92 8.28
CA VAL A 172 2.74 -1.61 7.47
C VAL A 172 1.69 -2.72 7.56
N GLY A 173 2.12 -3.98 7.58
CA GLY A 173 1.22 -5.11 7.75
C GLY A 173 0.54 -5.11 9.12
N ALA A 174 1.29 -4.87 10.20
CA ALA A 174 0.75 -4.74 11.55
C ALA A 174 -0.24 -3.57 11.65
N ALA A 175 0.11 -2.40 11.07
CA ALA A 175 -0.79 -1.26 11.00
C ALA A 175 -2.10 -1.60 10.25
N GLY A 176 -2.01 -2.27 9.10
CA GLY A 176 -3.18 -2.71 8.34
C GLY A 176 -4.11 -3.62 9.14
N VAL A 177 -3.55 -4.59 9.89
CA VAL A 177 -4.33 -5.47 10.78
C VAL A 177 -4.95 -4.69 11.93
N THR A 178 -4.19 -3.81 12.57
CA THR A 178 -4.65 -3.01 13.71
C THR A 178 -5.79 -2.07 13.30
N MET A 179 -5.62 -1.31 12.21
CA MET A 179 -6.67 -0.41 11.68
C MET A 179 -7.93 -1.20 11.28
N THR A 180 -7.77 -2.38 10.65
CA THR A 180 -8.92 -3.23 10.31
C THR A 180 -9.65 -3.70 11.56
N ALA A 181 -8.94 -4.07 12.62
CA ALA A 181 -9.54 -4.44 13.90
C ALA A 181 -10.26 -3.26 14.57
N GLN A 182 -9.82 -2.04 14.32
CA GLN A 182 -10.47 -0.79 14.75
C GLN A 182 -11.61 -0.36 13.83
N GLN A 183 -11.92 -1.16 12.80
CA GLN A 183 -12.96 -0.85 11.80
C GLN A 183 -12.66 0.40 10.96
N ASP A 184 -11.36 0.67 10.74
CA ASP A 184 -10.90 1.73 9.85
C ASP A 184 -10.70 1.18 8.42
N GLY A 185 -11.24 1.89 7.42
CA GLY A 185 -11.15 1.56 5.99
C GLY A 185 -9.73 1.49 5.45
N HIS A 186 -8.79 2.29 6.00
CA HIS A 186 -7.40 2.29 5.61
C HIS A 186 -6.73 0.91 5.83
N GLY A 187 -7.08 0.22 6.91
CA GLY A 187 -6.58 -1.13 7.16
C GLY A 187 -6.94 -2.10 6.04
N LEU A 188 -8.19 -2.09 5.60
CA LEU A 188 -8.61 -2.90 4.44
C LEU A 188 -7.94 -2.45 3.14
N GLY A 189 -7.72 -1.15 2.96
CA GLY A 189 -6.92 -0.63 1.85
C GLY A 189 -5.54 -1.30 1.79
N ILE A 190 -4.78 -1.28 2.90
CA ILE A 190 -3.45 -1.92 2.99
C ILE A 190 -3.52 -3.41 2.65
N ILE A 191 -4.47 -4.14 3.24
CA ILE A 191 -4.63 -5.58 3.02
C ILE A 191 -5.00 -5.89 1.56
N ALA A 192 -5.94 -5.13 0.98
CA ALA A 192 -6.35 -5.29 -0.42
C ALA A 192 -5.17 -5.04 -1.37
N GLY A 193 -4.39 -3.99 -1.13
CA GLY A 193 -3.19 -3.69 -1.89
C GLY A 193 -2.15 -4.82 -1.84
N ALA A 194 -1.89 -5.35 -0.65
CA ALA A 194 -0.99 -6.50 -0.47
C ALA A 194 -1.52 -7.75 -1.19
N ALA A 195 -2.83 -8.01 -1.14
CA ALA A 195 -3.45 -9.12 -1.86
C ALA A 195 -3.29 -8.99 -3.39
N ILE A 196 -3.51 -7.79 -3.94
CA ILE A 196 -3.30 -7.52 -5.36
C ILE A 196 -1.84 -7.72 -5.75
N ALA A 197 -0.89 -7.22 -4.93
CA ALA A 197 0.54 -7.42 -5.15
C ALA A 197 0.91 -8.91 -5.13
N SER A 198 0.33 -9.71 -4.22
CA SER A 198 0.51 -11.16 -4.19
C SER A 198 0.07 -11.82 -5.49
N LEU A 199 -1.05 -11.43 -6.05
CA LEU A 199 -1.53 -11.94 -7.34
C LEU A 199 -0.58 -11.56 -8.49
N ILE A 200 -0.04 -10.34 -8.48
CA ILE A 200 0.96 -9.88 -9.46
C ILE A 200 2.21 -10.76 -9.39
N LEU A 201 2.73 -11.03 -8.17
CA LEU A 201 3.90 -11.88 -7.95
C LEU A 201 3.66 -13.32 -8.41
N LEU A 202 2.54 -13.91 -8.04
CA LEU A 202 2.16 -15.27 -8.48
C LEU A 202 2.11 -15.37 -10.01
N ARG A 203 1.53 -14.37 -10.68
CA ARG A 203 1.50 -14.32 -12.15
C ARG A 203 2.90 -14.21 -12.75
N ARG A 204 3.79 -13.40 -12.19
CA ARG A 204 5.18 -13.28 -12.63
C ARG A 204 5.91 -14.63 -12.54
N HIS A 205 5.82 -15.32 -11.40
CA HIS A 205 6.42 -16.63 -11.20
C HIS A 205 5.89 -17.69 -12.19
N ALA A 206 4.57 -17.70 -12.44
CA ALA A 206 3.97 -18.64 -13.39
C ALA A 206 4.45 -18.42 -14.84
N LEU A 207 4.66 -17.17 -15.25
CA LEU A 207 5.18 -16.84 -16.59
C LEU A 207 6.64 -17.24 -16.73
N THR A 208 7.47 -17.00 -15.72
CA THR A 208 8.89 -17.41 -15.71
C THR A 208 9.02 -18.93 -15.77
N ALA A 209 8.23 -19.68 -14.98
CA ALA A 209 8.23 -21.14 -15.00
C ALA A 209 7.81 -21.76 -16.35
N ARG A 210 6.94 -21.06 -17.10
CA ARG A 210 6.57 -21.50 -18.46
C ARG A 210 7.71 -21.28 -19.46
N SER A 211 8.39 -20.14 -19.39
CA SER A 211 9.49 -19.80 -20.28
C SER A 211 10.66 -20.80 -20.14
N THR A 212 11.00 -21.23 -18.94
CA THR A 212 12.06 -22.21 -18.69
C THR A 212 11.73 -23.59 -19.23
N ARG A 213 10.45 -24.00 -19.24
CA ARG A 213 10.03 -25.31 -19.78
C ARG A 213 10.10 -25.36 -21.32
N CYS A 214 9.91 -24.26 -22.01
CA CYS A 214 9.98 -24.19 -23.48
C CYS A 214 11.41 -24.18 -24.02
N HIS A 215 12.43 -24.04 -23.17
CA HIS A 215 13.84 -23.96 -23.55
C HIS A 215 14.64 -25.23 -23.24
N VAL A 216 14.00 -26.39 -23.01
CA VAL A 216 14.71 -27.67 -22.95
C VAL A 216 15.19 -28.03 -24.36
N PRO A 217 16.48 -27.95 -24.68
CA PRO A 217 16.98 -28.34 -25.99
C PRO A 217 16.73 -29.83 -26.14
N THR A 218 16.04 -30.21 -27.21
CA THR A 218 16.02 -31.59 -27.72
C THR A 218 17.39 -31.90 -28.34
N SER A 219 18.44 -31.97 -27.51
CA SER A 219 19.76 -32.42 -27.92
C SER A 219 19.97 -33.82 -27.38
N HIS A 220 20.25 -34.68 -28.34
CA HIS A 220 20.77 -36.05 -28.26
C HIS A 220 19.76 -37.20 -28.44
N ILE A 221 19.32 -37.35 -29.69
CA ILE A 221 19.26 -38.71 -30.29
C ILE A 221 20.25 -38.71 -31.44
N ARG A 222 21.45 -39.22 -31.23
CA ARG A 222 22.32 -39.85 -32.21
C ARG A 222 22.88 -41.11 -31.58
#